data_d1347dc4b13101a3acd0ad3bcc13080d
#
_entry.id   d1347dc4b13101a3acd0ad3bcc13080d
#
_cell.length_a   1.000
_cell.length_b   1.000
_cell.length_c   1.000
_cell.angle_alpha   90.00
_cell.angle_beta   90.00
_cell.angle_gamma   90.00
#
_symmetry.space_group_name_H-M   'P 1'
#
loop_
_entity.id
_entity.type
_entity.pdbx_description
1 polymer ?
#
loop_
_entity_poly.entity_id
_entity_poly.type
_entity_poly.pdbx_seq_one_letter_code
_entity_poly.pdbx_strand_id
1 'polypeptide(L)'
;VEFIHERIRYREWIDISVHTHNDRGCAVAAAELAVMAGADRVEGTLLGNGERTGNMDIVIMAMNLYTQGINPELYLADMDEIIRTVKECTHIPIHPRHPWAGELVFTAFSGSHQDAINKCLQQQETTAPWQVAYLPIDPKDLGRSYQEIIRINSQSGKGGAAFILQNEYGLQMPRWLQLAFSPVIQNTTEHHQGALSPESIHALFLSSFASSAPWSLEHYNWDDQKGLTATVSSQ
;
A
#
# COMPACT_ATOMS: atom_id res chain seq x y z
N VAL A 1 -2.73 35.25 3.46
CA VAL A 1 -3.58 35.12 2.26
C VAL A 1 -4.89 35.87 2.46
N GLU A 2 -5.72 35.49 3.42
CA GLU A 2 -7.03 36.09 3.70
C GLU A 2 -6.98 37.62 3.76
N PHE A 3 -6.04 38.19 4.54
CA PHE A 3 -5.85 39.65 4.64
C PHE A 3 -5.60 40.31 3.28
N ILE A 4 -4.81 39.67 2.40
CA ILE A 4 -4.53 40.18 1.05
C ILE A 4 -5.77 40.00 0.15
N HIS A 5 -6.36 38.81 0.20
CA HIS A 5 -7.55 38.46 -0.59
C HIS A 5 -8.70 39.49 -0.39
N GLU A 6 -8.92 39.89 0.85
CA GLU A 6 -9.99 40.86 1.19
C GLU A 6 -9.66 42.32 0.82
N ARG A 7 -8.39 42.68 0.67
CA ARG A 7 -7.94 44.10 0.55
C ARG A 7 -7.29 44.45 -0.77
N ILE A 8 -6.89 43.46 -1.55
CA ILE A 8 -6.26 43.71 -2.85
C ILE A 8 -7.30 44.31 -3.81
N ARG A 9 -6.92 45.41 -4.43
CA ARG A 9 -7.79 46.05 -5.42
C ARG A 9 -7.80 45.23 -6.71
N TYR A 10 -8.97 45.11 -7.34
CA TYR A 10 -9.15 44.28 -8.55
C TYR A 10 -8.82 42.83 -8.36
N ARG A 11 -9.22 42.25 -7.22
CA ARG A 11 -8.98 40.86 -6.84
C ARG A 11 -9.36 39.86 -7.96
N GLU A 12 -10.43 40.16 -8.68
CA GLU A 12 -10.95 39.32 -9.77
C GLU A 12 -10.03 39.22 -11.00
N TRP A 13 -8.99 40.08 -11.08
CA TRP A 13 -8.01 40.11 -12.15
C TRP A 13 -6.61 39.65 -11.69
N ILE A 14 -6.48 39.21 -10.46
CA ILE A 14 -5.21 38.91 -9.84
C ILE A 14 -5.25 37.53 -9.21
N ASP A 15 -4.35 36.63 -9.63
CA ASP A 15 -4.15 35.36 -8.98
C ASP A 15 -3.19 35.51 -7.79
N ILE A 16 -3.62 35.01 -6.63
CA ILE A 16 -2.77 34.88 -5.45
C ILE A 16 -2.13 33.49 -5.51
N SER A 17 -0.84 33.46 -5.80
CA SER A 17 -0.03 32.23 -5.80
C SER A 17 0.75 32.10 -4.52
N VAL A 18 0.81 30.88 -3.96
CA VAL A 18 1.51 30.58 -2.71
C VAL A 18 2.57 29.52 -2.95
N HIS A 19 3.80 29.84 -2.56
CA HIS A 19 4.95 28.96 -2.58
C HIS A 19 5.46 28.75 -1.15
N THR A 20 5.39 27.52 -0.64
CA THR A 20 5.80 27.19 0.73
C THR A 20 6.98 26.24 0.76
N HIS A 21 7.91 26.47 1.72
CA HIS A 21 8.99 25.57 2.03
C HIS A 21 8.66 24.67 3.23
N ASN A 22 9.35 23.55 3.34
CA ASN A 22 9.04 22.49 4.31
C ASN A 22 9.95 22.52 5.56
N ASP A 23 10.55 23.66 5.87
CA ASP A 23 11.55 23.77 6.96
C ASP A 23 11.04 23.31 8.35
N ARG A 24 9.74 23.40 8.58
CA ARG A 24 9.07 22.93 9.79
C ARG A 24 8.19 21.70 9.58
N GLY A 25 8.27 21.04 8.42
CA GLY A 25 7.41 19.91 8.08
C GLY A 25 5.94 20.28 7.79
N CYS A 26 5.62 21.56 7.56
CA CYS A 26 4.24 22.07 7.43
C CYS A 26 3.93 22.66 6.05
N ALA A 27 4.75 22.44 5.03
CA ALA A 27 4.56 23.09 3.74
C ALA A 27 3.23 22.76 3.09
N VAL A 28 2.82 21.48 3.08
CA VAL A 28 1.53 21.04 2.53
C VAL A 28 0.38 21.63 3.32
N ALA A 29 0.41 21.53 4.64
CA ALA A 29 -0.65 22.10 5.49
C ALA A 29 -0.78 23.63 5.32
N ALA A 30 0.34 24.34 5.16
CA ALA A 30 0.32 25.77 4.89
C ALA A 30 -0.28 26.09 3.53
N ALA A 31 -0.01 25.27 2.50
CA ALA A 31 -0.61 25.41 1.18
C ALA A 31 -2.13 25.15 1.20
N GLU A 32 -2.59 24.09 1.88
CA GLU A 32 -4.01 23.80 2.06
C GLU A 32 -4.75 24.95 2.74
N LEU A 33 -4.21 25.44 3.86
CA LEU A 33 -4.77 26.58 4.56
C LEU A 33 -4.76 27.85 3.70
N ALA A 34 -3.76 28.05 2.84
CA ALA A 34 -3.71 29.19 1.93
C ALA A 34 -4.81 29.12 0.87
N VAL A 35 -5.08 27.93 0.31
CA VAL A 35 -6.22 27.72 -0.61
C VAL A 35 -7.54 28.01 0.09
N MET A 36 -7.73 27.48 1.30
CA MET A 36 -8.93 27.77 2.11
C MET A 36 -9.09 29.26 2.43
N ALA A 37 -7.99 30.00 2.52
CA ALA A 37 -7.98 31.46 2.77
C ALA A 37 -8.05 32.30 1.49
N GLY A 38 -8.33 31.69 0.32
CA GLY A 38 -8.55 32.37 -0.94
C GLY A 38 -7.34 32.50 -1.86
N ALA A 39 -6.33 31.64 -1.74
CA ALA A 39 -5.29 31.50 -2.77
C ALA A 39 -5.88 30.78 -3.99
N ASP A 40 -5.51 31.24 -5.19
CA ASP A 40 -5.97 30.68 -6.46
C ASP A 40 -5.01 29.58 -6.94
N ARG A 41 -3.73 29.66 -6.56
CA ARG A 41 -2.69 28.78 -7.01
C ARG A 41 -1.71 28.43 -5.86
N VAL A 42 -1.27 27.17 -5.85
CA VAL A 42 -0.15 26.73 -5.03
C VAL A 42 0.99 26.24 -5.93
N GLU A 43 2.22 26.47 -5.50
CA GLU A 43 3.42 26.07 -6.19
C GLU A 43 4.22 25.11 -5.33
N GLY A 44 4.63 24.01 -5.92
CA GLY A 44 5.40 22.98 -5.25
C GLY A 44 6.27 22.21 -6.21
N THR A 45 6.84 21.12 -5.73
CA THR A 45 7.71 20.26 -6.51
C THR A 45 7.30 18.79 -6.36
N LEU A 46 7.62 17.98 -7.35
CA LEU A 46 7.40 16.54 -7.26
C LEU A 46 8.21 15.97 -6.10
N LEU A 47 7.52 15.24 -5.24
CA LEU A 47 8.05 14.59 -4.04
C LEU A 47 8.79 15.55 -3.09
N GLY A 48 8.41 16.84 -3.11
CA GLY A 48 8.93 17.87 -2.22
C GLY A 48 10.39 18.26 -2.46
N ASN A 49 10.95 17.94 -3.63
CA ASN A 49 12.34 18.26 -3.95
C ASN A 49 12.60 19.76 -3.87
N GLY A 50 13.77 20.16 -3.37
CA GLY A 50 14.15 21.57 -3.26
C GLY A 50 15.26 21.82 -2.25
N GLU A 51 15.55 23.08 -2.03
CA GLU A 51 16.58 23.50 -1.07
C GLU A 51 16.19 23.19 0.38
N ARG A 52 17.18 22.95 1.22
CA ARG A 52 17.05 22.64 2.66
C ARG A 52 16.18 21.39 2.89
N THR A 53 14.99 21.55 3.48
CA THR A 53 14.02 20.46 3.71
C THR A 53 13.06 20.26 2.56
N GLY A 54 13.24 21.02 1.47
CA GLY A 54 12.42 20.96 0.28
C GLY A 54 11.24 21.94 0.27
N ASN A 55 10.47 21.83 -0.79
CA ASN A 55 9.27 22.64 -1.04
C ASN A 55 7.99 21.88 -0.62
N MET A 56 6.85 22.53 -0.77
CA MET A 56 5.56 21.85 -0.72
C MET A 56 5.54 20.72 -1.75
N ASP A 57 5.19 19.51 -1.29
CA ASP A 57 5.07 18.35 -2.14
C ASP A 57 3.74 18.39 -2.90
N ILE A 58 3.83 18.56 -4.22
CA ILE A 58 2.64 18.68 -5.05
C ILE A 58 1.88 17.36 -5.19
N VAL A 59 2.56 16.21 -5.04
CA VAL A 59 1.91 14.90 -5.02
C VAL A 59 1.06 14.75 -3.78
N ILE A 60 1.61 15.10 -2.60
CA ILE A 60 0.84 15.04 -1.35
C ILE A 60 -0.34 16.01 -1.41
N MET A 61 -0.13 17.25 -1.87
CA MET A 61 -1.20 18.25 -2.00
C MET A 61 -2.33 17.75 -2.92
N ALA A 62 -1.98 17.22 -4.09
CA ALA A 62 -2.94 16.69 -5.05
C ALA A 62 -3.73 15.50 -4.47
N MET A 63 -3.05 14.58 -3.80
CA MET A 63 -3.71 13.41 -3.21
C MET A 63 -4.55 13.76 -1.98
N ASN A 64 -4.18 14.79 -1.23
CA ASN A 64 -5.03 15.32 -0.15
C ASN A 64 -6.33 15.91 -0.70
N LEU A 65 -6.29 16.61 -1.83
CA LEU A 65 -7.50 17.08 -2.54
C LEU A 65 -8.33 15.88 -3.05
N TYR A 66 -7.67 14.91 -3.69
CA TYR A 66 -8.32 13.70 -4.21
C TYR A 66 -9.08 12.93 -3.12
N THR A 67 -8.48 12.75 -1.94
CA THR A 67 -9.13 12.07 -0.81
C THR A 67 -10.31 12.85 -0.22
N GLN A 68 -10.45 14.13 -0.53
CA GLN A 68 -11.60 14.97 -0.20
C GLN A 68 -12.64 15.00 -1.33
N GLY A 69 -12.47 14.24 -2.39
CA GLY A 69 -13.36 14.22 -3.56
C GLY A 69 -13.14 15.40 -4.52
N ILE A 70 -12.03 16.11 -4.42
CA ILE A 70 -11.67 17.22 -5.31
C ILE A 70 -10.67 16.69 -6.34
N ASN A 71 -11.04 16.77 -7.62
CA ASN A 71 -10.11 16.39 -8.70
C ASN A 71 -8.95 17.41 -8.78
N PRO A 72 -7.69 16.98 -8.55
CA PRO A 72 -6.54 17.89 -8.63
C PRO A 72 -6.12 18.22 -10.07
N GLU A 73 -6.79 17.64 -11.08
CA GLU A 73 -6.48 17.78 -12.52
C GLU A 73 -5.02 17.39 -12.87
N LEU A 74 -4.42 16.53 -12.06
CA LEU A 74 -3.08 15.97 -12.26
C LEU A 74 -3.18 14.45 -12.51
N TYR A 75 -2.42 13.97 -13.48
CA TYR A 75 -2.32 12.54 -13.75
C TYR A 75 -1.27 11.90 -12.85
N LEU A 76 -1.70 11.16 -11.84
CA LEU A 76 -0.84 10.49 -10.86
C LEU A 76 -0.96 8.96 -10.91
N ALA A 77 -1.65 8.43 -11.93
CA ALA A 77 -1.90 7.00 -12.08
C ALA A 77 -0.66 6.18 -12.49
N ASP A 78 0.50 6.82 -12.63
CA ASP A 78 1.80 6.15 -12.83
C ASP A 78 2.82 6.71 -11.84
N MET A 79 2.60 6.43 -10.57
CA MET A 79 3.44 6.91 -9.48
C MET A 79 4.88 6.36 -9.58
N ASP A 80 5.04 5.14 -10.06
CA ASP A 80 6.37 4.51 -10.19
C ASP A 80 7.23 5.24 -11.23
N GLU A 81 6.64 5.73 -12.32
CA GLU A 81 7.34 6.57 -13.31
C GLU A 81 7.75 7.92 -12.71
N ILE A 82 6.88 8.55 -11.92
CA ILE A 82 7.19 9.80 -11.21
C ILE A 82 8.37 9.58 -10.26
N ILE A 83 8.32 8.52 -9.45
CA ILE A 83 9.38 8.15 -8.50
C ILE A 83 10.70 7.91 -9.24
N ARG A 84 10.67 7.12 -10.31
CA ARG A 84 11.85 6.81 -11.13
C ARG A 84 12.47 8.08 -11.68
N THR A 85 11.68 8.92 -12.32
CA THR A 85 12.14 10.17 -12.93
C THR A 85 12.76 11.11 -11.90
N VAL A 86 12.11 11.32 -10.77
CA VAL A 86 12.65 12.18 -9.70
C VAL A 86 13.97 11.63 -9.16
N LYS A 87 14.07 10.32 -8.91
CA LYS A 87 15.31 9.68 -8.46
C LYS A 87 16.45 9.81 -9.46
N GLU A 88 16.17 9.61 -10.75
CA GLU A 88 17.18 9.74 -11.82
C GLU A 88 17.67 11.17 -11.97
N CYS A 89 16.78 12.16 -11.90
CA CYS A 89 17.14 13.57 -12.04
C CYS A 89 17.87 14.14 -10.81
N THR A 90 17.50 13.71 -9.61
CA THR A 90 18.02 14.31 -8.37
C THR A 90 19.13 13.48 -7.72
N HIS A 91 19.21 12.18 -8.04
CA HIS A 91 20.04 11.18 -7.34
C HIS A 91 19.75 11.08 -5.84
N ILE A 92 18.57 11.52 -5.40
CA ILE A 92 18.14 11.44 -4.00
C ILE A 92 17.12 10.29 -3.87
N PRO A 93 17.34 9.34 -2.93
CA PRO A 93 16.39 8.26 -2.70
C PRO A 93 15.10 8.79 -2.05
N ILE A 94 13.97 8.22 -2.44
CA ILE A 94 12.69 8.52 -1.81
C ILE A 94 12.60 7.78 -0.47
N HIS A 95 12.15 8.48 0.56
CA HIS A 95 11.98 7.87 1.88
C HIS A 95 10.93 6.75 1.80
N PRO A 96 11.17 5.53 2.34
CA PRO A 96 10.23 4.41 2.25
C PRO A 96 8.83 4.69 2.81
N ARG A 97 8.69 5.66 3.71
CA ARG A 97 7.42 6.12 4.30
C ARG A 97 6.96 7.47 3.75
N HIS A 98 7.48 7.87 2.59
CA HIS A 98 7.00 9.09 1.94
C HIS A 98 5.51 8.93 1.58
N PRO A 99 4.62 9.86 1.98
CA PRO A 99 3.19 9.76 1.66
C PRO A 99 2.98 9.53 0.16
N TRP A 100 2.14 8.55 -0.18
CA TRP A 100 1.74 8.13 -1.54
C TRP A 100 2.85 7.51 -2.40
N ALA A 101 4.10 7.95 -2.27
CA ALA A 101 5.22 7.52 -3.11
C ALA A 101 6.14 6.48 -2.45
N GLY A 102 6.17 6.38 -1.14
CA GLY A 102 7.04 5.44 -0.43
C GLY A 102 6.64 3.98 -0.67
N GLU A 103 7.60 3.08 -0.63
CA GLU A 103 7.38 1.64 -0.82
C GLU A 103 6.54 0.98 0.29
N LEU A 104 6.42 1.62 1.46
CA LEU A 104 5.71 1.09 2.63
C LEU A 104 4.33 1.72 2.85
N VAL A 105 3.90 2.68 2.02
CA VAL A 105 2.69 3.48 2.30
C VAL A 105 1.40 2.68 2.25
N PHE A 106 1.36 1.59 1.51
CA PHE A 106 0.23 0.68 1.46
C PHE A 106 0.47 -0.62 2.24
N THR A 107 1.60 -0.73 2.95
CA THR A 107 2.00 -1.97 3.62
C THR A 107 1.42 -2.07 5.03
N ALA A 108 0.77 -3.19 5.33
CA ALA A 108 0.36 -3.57 6.67
C ALA A 108 1.21 -4.74 7.17
N PHE A 109 1.74 -4.64 8.39
CA PHE A 109 2.54 -5.70 9.03
C PHE A 109 1.75 -6.46 10.11
N SER A 110 0.85 -5.78 10.82
CA SER A 110 0.03 -6.40 11.86
C SER A 110 -0.98 -7.36 11.25
N GLY A 111 -1.05 -8.59 11.77
CA GLY A 111 -2.00 -9.60 11.30
C GLY A 111 -3.47 -9.18 11.41
N SER A 112 -3.84 -8.38 12.41
CA SER A 112 -5.19 -7.84 12.54
C SER A 112 -5.52 -6.81 11.46
N HIS A 113 -4.55 -5.96 11.08
CA HIS A 113 -4.72 -5.01 10.00
C HIS A 113 -4.83 -5.71 8.64
N GLN A 114 -3.97 -6.71 8.39
CA GLN A 114 -4.02 -7.53 7.19
C GLN A 114 -5.35 -8.26 7.03
N ASP A 115 -5.89 -8.85 8.12
CA ASP A 115 -7.19 -9.52 8.13
C ASP A 115 -8.34 -8.53 7.83
N ALA A 116 -8.30 -7.33 8.44
CA ALA A 116 -9.28 -6.29 8.18
C ALA A 116 -9.26 -5.81 6.72
N ILE A 117 -8.07 -5.51 6.17
CA ILE A 117 -7.90 -5.12 4.76
C ILE A 117 -8.44 -6.21 3.83
N ASN A 118 -8.06 -7.48 4.06
CA ASN A 118 -8.50 -8.60 3.24
C ASN A 118 -10.03 -8.75 3.24
N LYS A 119 -10.68 -8.70 4.41
CA LYS A 119 -12.15 -8.74 4.52
C LYS A 119 -12.82 -7.59 3.78
N CYS A 120 -12.28 -6.38 3.90
CA CYS A 120 -12.81 -5.22 3.17
C CYS A 120 -12.64 -5.39 1.66
N LEU A 121 -11.47 -5.84 1.17
CA LEU A 121 -11.24 -6.08 -0.26
C LEU A 121 -12.19 -7.14 -0.83
N GLN A 122 -12.51 -8.19 -0.07
CA GLN A 122 -13.47 -9.22 -0.51
C GLN A 122 -14.91 -8.69 -0.61
N GLN A 123 -15.24 -7.62 0.13
CA GLN A 123 -16.58 -7.01 0.15
C GLN A 123 -16.66 -5.75 -0.73
N GLN A 124 -15.52 -5.23 -1.21
CA GLN A 124 -15.48 -4.04 -2.04
C GLN A 124 -16.09 -4.32 -3.41
N GLU A 125 -17.19 -3.67 -3.71
CA GLU A 125 -17.81 -3.71 -5.04
C GLU A 125 -17.09 -2.73 -5.98
N THR A 126 -16.95 -3.11 -7.24
CA THR A 126 -16.21 -2.33 -8.26
C THR A 126 -16.82 -0.93 -8.51
N THR A 127 -18.14 -0.78 -8.31
CA THR A 127 -18.87 0.47 -8.55
C THR A 127 -19.15 1.26 -7.29
N ALA A 128 -18.86 0.71 -6.12
CA ALA A 128 -19.06 1.37 -4.85
C ALA A 128 -17.88 2.31 -4.52
N PRO A 129 -18.12 3.38 -3.74
CA PRO A 129 -17.03 4.17 -3.18
C PRO A 129 -16.03 3.30 -2.43
N TRP A 130 -14.74 3.67 -2.48
CA TRP A 130 -13.69 2.94 -1.78
C TRP A 130 -13.89 2.97 -0.27
N GLN A 131 -13.95 1.79 0.37
CA GLN A 131 -14.22 1.64 1.81
C GLN A 131 -13.34 0.55 2.45
N VAL A 132 -12.09 0.47 2.03
CA VAL A 132 -11.15 -0.50 2.59
C VAL A 132 -10.44 0.07 3.80
N ALA A 133 -10.53 -0.64 4.92
CA ALA A 133 -9.88 -0.24 6.18
C ALA A 133 -8.36 -0.04 5.98
N TYR A 134 -7.81 0.99 6.63
CA TYR A 134 -6.38 1.38 6.58
C TYR A 134 -5.85 1.86 5.23
N LEU A 135 -6.64 1.81 4.17
CA LEU A 135 -6.26 2.28 2.84
C LEU A 135 -7.15 3.46 2.43
N PRO A 136 -6.63 4.69 2.47
CA PRO A 136 -7.44 5.89 2.21
C PRO A 136 -7.86 6.03 0.74
N ILE A 137 -7.20 5.31 -0.18
CA ILE A 137 -7.53 5.22 -1.61
C ILE A 137 -7.28 3.79 -2.10
N ASP A 138 -7.80 3.46 -3.29
CA ASP A 138 -7.36 2.27 -4.03
C ASP A 138 -5.91 2.49 -4.51
N PRO A 139 -4.94 1.64 -4.15
CA PRO A 139 -3.57 1.73 -4.68
C PRO A 139 -3.50 1.80 -6.21
N LYS A 140 -4.47 1.22 -6.90
CA LYS A 140 -4.57 1.27 -8.38
C LYS A 140 -4.77 2.69 -8.92
N ASP A 141 -5.33 3.61 -8.13
CA ASP A 141 -5.47 5.02 -8.53
C ASP A 141 -4.10 5.69 -8.75
N LEU A 142 -3.05 5.13 -8.15
CA LEU A 142 -1.65 5.53 -8.34
C LEU A 142 -0.84 4.56 -9.21
N GLY A 143 -1.50 3.61 -9.90
CA GLY A 143 -0.84 2.56 -10.69
C GLY A 143 -0.11 1.52 -9.85
N ARG A 144 -0.37 1.47 -8.53
CA ARG A 144 0.29 0.54 -7.62
C ARG A 144 -0.54 -0.73 -7.41
N SER A 145 0.12 -1.80 -7.02
CA SER A 145 -0.52 -3.10 -6.87
C SER A 145 -0.89 -3.40 -5.41
N TYR A 146 -1.84 -4.33 -5.23
CA TYR A 146 -2.18 -4.85 -3.91
C TYR A 146 -1.08 -5.76 -3.31
N GLN A 147 -0.12 -6.20 -4.09
CA GLN A 147 1.01 -7.03 -3.64
C GLN A 147 1.85 -6.34 -2.57
N GLU A 148 1.90 -5.01 -2.60
CA GLU A 148 2.64 -4.20 -1.63
C GLU A 148 1.93 -4.09 -0.26
N ILE A 149 0.64 -4.43 -0.18
CA ILE A 149 -0.18 -4.23 1.02
C ILE A 149 0.21 -5.18 2.15
N ILE A 150 0.55 -6.42 1.81
CA ILE A 150 0.83 -7.46 2.80
C ILE A 150 2.29 -7.91 2.68
N ARG A 151 3.12 -7.44 3.62
CA ARG A 151 4.50 -7.93 3.79
C ARG A 151 4.57 -8.82 5.02
N ILE A 152 5.26 -9.95 4.89
CA ILE A 152 5.39 -10.92 5.97
C ILE A 152 6.72 -10.73 6.67
N ASN A 153 6.66 -10.41 7.96
CA ASN A 153 7.77 -10.36 8.88
C ASN A 153 7.41 -11.11 10.18
N SER A 154 8.27 -11.06 11.19
CA SER A 154 8.04 -11.70 12.49
C SER A 154 6.75 -11.25 13.21
N GLN A 155 6.19 -10.09 12.86
CA GLN A 155 4.94 -9.56 13.42
C GLN A 155 3.70 -9.95 12.59
N SER A 156 3.91 -10.50 11.39
CA SER A 156 2.82 -10.92 10.51
C SER A 156 2.21 -12.22 11.02
N GLY A 157 0.94 -12.16 11.40
CA GLY A 157 0.21 -13.35 11.83
C GLY A 157 -0.09 -14.29 10.66
N LYS A 158 -0.73 -15.42 11.00
CA LYS A 158 -1.16 -16.50 10.09
C LYS A 158 -1.97 -16.06 8.86
N GLY A 159 -2.64 -14.91 8.91
CA GLY A 159 -3.45 -14.41 7.80
C GLY A 159 -2.65 -13.88 6.60
N GLY A 160 -1.47 -13.31 6.84
CA GLY A 160 -0.66 -12.72 5.78
C GLY A 160 -0.10 -13.74 4.79
N ALA A 161 0.47 -14.85 5.29
CA ALA A 161 0.99 -15.93 4.44
C ALA A 161 -0.13 -16.60 3.63
N ALA A 162 -1.31 -16.80 4.25
CA ALA A 162 -2.47 -17.36 3.59
C ALA A 162 -2.95 -16.47 2.44
N PHE A 163 -2.98 -15.15 2.65
CA PHE A 163 -3.36 -14.19 1.64
C PHE A 163 -2.40 -14.19 0.43
N ILE A 164 -1.10 -14.18 0.67
CA ILE A 164 -0.10 -14.23 -0.41
C ILE A 164 -0.22 -15.53 -1.21
N LEU A 165 -0.30 -16.68 -0.53
CA LEU A 165 -0.42 -17.96 -1.19
C LEU A 165 -1.72 -18.06 -2.00
N GLN A 166 -2.82 -17.50 -1.53
CA GLN A 166 -4.08 -17.47 -2.25
C GLN A 166 -4.02 -16.57 -3.49
N ASN A 167 -3.50 -15.35 -3.36
CA ASN A 167 -3.55 -14.36 -4.44
C ASN A 167 -2.48 -14.56 -5.52
N GLU A 168 -1.27 -14.98 -5.12
CA GLU A 168 -0.15 -15.15 -6.05
C GLU A 168 -0.09 -16.56 -6.66
N TYR A 169 -0.51 -17.57 -5.88
CA TYR A 169 -0.35 -18.97 -6.27
C TYR A 169 -1.68 -19.75 -6.32
N GLY A 170 -2.82 -19.10 -6.05
CA GLY A 170 -4.14 -19.74 -6.05
C GLY A 170 -4.34 -20.79 -4.96
N LEU A 171 -3.48 -20.81 -3.94
CA LEU A 171 -3.50 -21.82 -2.88
C LEU A 171 -4.41 -21.39 -1.72
N GLN A 172 -5.64 -21.87 -1.72
CA GLN A 172 -6.58 -21.68 -0.62
C GLN A 172 -6.26 -22.64 0.54
N MET A 173 -5.66 -22.09 1.61
CA MET A 173 -5.38 -22.88 2.81
C MET A 173 -6.57 -22.94 3.76
N PRO A 174 -7.05 -24.13 4.15
CA PRO A 174 -8.02 -24.25 5.23
C PRO A 174 -7.40 -23.77 6.56
N ARG A 175 -8.25 -23.35 7.49
CA ARG A 175 -7.82 -22.72 8.75
C ARG A 175 -6.80 -23.53 9.54
N TRP A 176 -6.94 -24.85 9.57
CA TRP A 176 -6.00 -25.72 10.29
C TRP A 176 -4.61 -25.68 9.68
N LEU A 177 -4.49 -25.60 8.33
CA LEU A 177 -3.22 -25.52 7.64
C LEU A 177 -2.57 -24.14 7.83
N GLN A 178 -3.37 -23.05 7.85
CA GLN A 178 -2.88 -21.72 8.20
C GLN A 178 -2.28 -21.70 9.62
N LEU A 179 -2.92 -22.40 10.57
CA LEU A 179 -2.44 -22.53 11.94
C LEU A 179 -1.13 -23.33 12.02
N ALA A 180 -1.00 -24.40 11.22
CA ALA A 180 0.21 -25.21 11.16
C ALA A 180 1.38 -24.48 10.46
N PHE A 181 1.10 -23.65 9.46
CA PHE A 181 2.12 -22.89 8.72
C PHE A 181 2.63 -21.66 9.47
N SER A 182 1.81 -21.06 10.33
CA SER A 182 2.17 -19.85 11.07
C SER A 182 3.48 -19.97 11.88
N PRO A 183 3.72 -21.03 12.68
CA PRO A 183 4.99 -21.19 13.38
C PRO A 183 6.21 -21.36 12.46
N VAL A 184 6.02 -21.99 11.29
CA VAL A 184 7.09 -22.16 10.29
C VAL A 184 7.52 -20.80 9.75
N ILE A 185 6.56 -19.94 9.38
CA ILE A 185 6.82 -18.56 8.96
C ILE A 185 7.50 -17.76 10.08
N GLN A 186 6.99 -17.83 11.29
CA GLN A 186 7.56 -17.10 12.43
C GLN A 186 9.02 -17.48 12.67
N ASN A 187 9.30 -18.75 12.76
CA ASN A 187 10.66 -19.24 12.98
C ASN A 187 11.61 -18.82 11.86
N THR A 188 11.15 -18.85 10.61
CA THR A 188 11.97 -18.42 9.47
C THR A 188 12.23 -16.92 9.51
N THR A 189 11.22 -16.10 9.82
CA THR A 189 11.35 -14.64 9.86
C THR A 189 12.16 -14.13 11.06
N GLU A 190 12.19 -14.84 12.17
CA GLU A 190 13.04 -14.52 13.33
C GLU A 190 14.54 -14.68 13.00
N HIS A 191 14.86 -15.59 12.09
CA HIS A 191 16.25 -15.82 11.65
C HIS A 191 16.63 -15.00 10.41
N HIS A 192 15.67 -14.41 9.70
CA HIS A 192 15.89 -13.56 8.53
C HIS A 192 15.74 -12.09 8.91
N GLN A 193 16.73 -11.27 8.56
CA GLN A 193 16.63 -9.82 8.68
C GLN A 193 15.80 -9.28 7.51
N GLY A 194 14.49 -9.15 7.67
CA GLY A 194 13.61 -8.55 6.67
C GLY A 194 12.30 -9.29 6.43
N ALA A 195 11.50 -8.76 5.52
CA ALA A 195 10.26 -9.39 5.07
C ALA A 195 10.55 -10.52 4.08
N LEU A 196 9.79 -11.63 4.17
CA LEU A 196 9.86 -12.72 3.18
C LEU A 196 9.15 -12.29 1.89
N SER A 197 9.76 -12.60 0.74
CA SER A 197 9.13 -12.43 -0.56
C SER A 197 8.02 -13.47 -0.79
N PRO A 198 7.04 -13.23 -1.68
CA PRO A 198 6.03 -14.20 -2.06
C PRO A 198 6.61 -15.53 -2.50
N GLU A 199 7.70 -15.53 -3.28
CA GLU A 199 8.39 -16.72 -3.75
C GLU A 199 9.00 -17.51 -2.60
N SER A 200 9.61 -16.81 -1.62
CA SER A 200 10.19 -17.44 -0.43
C SER A 200 9.13 -18.12 0.43
N ILE A 201 7.95 -17.47 0.55
CA ILE A 201 6.81 -18.03 1.30
C ILE A 201 6.27 -19.28 0.61
N HIS A 202 6.12 -19.23 -0.72
CA HIS A 202 5.67 -20.37 -1.50
C HIS A 202 6.66 -21.54 -1.43
N ALA A 203 7.95 -21.29 -1.60
CA ALA A 203 8.98 -22.30 -1.47
C ALA A 203 9.00 -22.93 -0.06
N LEU A 204 8.85 -22.10 0.97
CA LEU A 204 8.78 -22.54 2.36
C LEU A 204 7.52 -23.40 2.62
N PHE A 205 6.38 -23.01 2.04
CA PHE A 205 5.15 -23.80 2.11
C PHE A 205 5.32 -25.17 1.47
N LEU A 206 5.83 -25.22 0.25
CA LEU A 206 6.06 -26.48 -0.47
C LEU A 206 7.05 -27.37 0.28
N SER A 207 8.16 -26.83 0.76
CA SER A 207 9.16 -27.61 1.52
C SER A 207 8.62 -28.15 2.85
N SER A 208 7.62 -27.47 3.44
CA SER A 208 7.06 -27.86 4.74
C SER A 208 5.89 -28.84 4.63
N PHE A 209 5.10 -28.75 3.56
CA PHE A 209 3.82 -29.48 3.45
C PHE A 209 3.63 -30.28 2.16
N ALA A 210 4.44 -30.03 1.12
CA ALA A 210 4.40 -30.82 -0.09
C ALA A 210 5.51 -31.89 -0.07
N SER A 211 5.14 -33.12 0.19
CA SER A 211 6.06 -34.27 0.10
C SER A 211 5.66 -35.15 -1.08
N SER A 212 6.63 -35.46 -1.93
CA SER A 212 6.39 -36.33 -3.09
C SER A 212 6.81 -37.80 -2.86
N ALA A 213 7.34 -38.13 -1.68
CA ALA A 213 7.81 -39.47 -1.41
C ALA A 213 7.54 -39.88 0.06
N PRO A 214 7.20 -41.13 0.32
CA PRO A 214 6.95 -42.24 -0.59
C PRO A 214 5.48 -42.42 -1.02
N TRP A 215 4.69 -41.39 -0.83
CA TRP A 215 3.24 -41.45 -1.00
C TRP A 215 2.78 -40.74 -2.27
N SER A 216 1.87 -41.35 -3.05
CA SER A 216 1.13 -40.70 -4.13
C SER A 216 -0.34 -40.64 -3.77
N LEU A 217 -0.96 -39.47 -4.04
CA LEU A 217 -2.40 -39.25 -3.88
C LEU A 217 -3.13 -39.80 -5.10
N GLU A 218 -3.91 -40.85 -4.93
CA GLU A 218 -4.69 -41.47 -6.02
C GLU A 218 -6.06 -40.83 -6.18
N HIS A 219 -6.72 -40.59 -5.07
CA HIS A 219 -8.05 -39.99 -5.05
C HIS A 219 -8.28 -39.22 -3.77
N TYR A 220 -9.01 -38.10 -3.84
CA TYR A 220 -9.48 -37.41 -2.66
C TYR A 220 -10.91 -36.91 -2.85
N ASN A 221 -11.64 -36.81 -1.75
CA ASN A 221 -12.96 -36.21 -1.69
C ASN A 221 -13.04 -35.32 -0.46
N TRP A 222 -13.57 -34.10 -0.64
CA TRP A 222 -13.82 -33.16 0.42
C TRP A 222 -15.32 -33.11 0.69
N ASP A 223 -15.72 -33.25 1.94
CA ASP A 223 -17.10 -33.10 2.42
C ASP A 223 -17.10 -32.12 3.58
N ASP A 224 -17.92 -31.06 3.51
CA ASP A 224 -17.95 -30.00 4.52
C ASP A 224 -18.33 -30.49 5.93
N GLN A 225 -19.01 -31.66 6.03
CA GLN A 225 -19.39 -32.24 7.31
C GLN A 225 -18.46 -33.37 7.76
N LYS A 226 -17.84 -34.08 6.84
CA LYS A 226 -17.00 -35.27 7.11
C LYS A 226 -15.51 -35.00 6.97
N GLY A 227 -15.13 -33.83 6.39
CA GLY A 227 -13.74 -33.49 6.14
C GLY A 227 -13.13 -34.15 4.92
N LEU A 228 -11.79 -34.19 4.87
CA LEU A 228 -11.04 -34.76 3.77
C LEU A 228 -10.92 -36.29 3.91
N THR A 229 -11.33 -36.99 2.85
CA THR A 229 -11.02 -38.42 2.69
C THR A 229 -10.08 -38.57 1.51
N ALA A 230 -8.95 -39.20 1.70
CA ALA A 230 -7.95 -39.40 0.66
C ALA A 230 -7.47 -40.86 0.60
N THR A 231 -7.27 -41.36 -0.60
CA THR A 231 -6.59 -42.63 -0.86
C THR A 231 -5.19 -42.34 -1.32
N VAL A 232 -4.22 -42.87 -0.62
CA VAL A 232 -2.79 -42.73 -0.92
C VAL A 232 -2.17 -44.09 -1.10
N SER A 233 -1.28 -44.23 -2.09
CA SER A 233 -0.46 -45.40 -2.28
C SER A 233 1.01 -45.12 -1.92
N SER A 234 1.71 -46.11 -1.36
CA SER A 234 3.15 -46.05 -1.16
C SER A 234 3.85 -46.60 -2.40
N GLN A 235 4.84 -45.87 -2.88
CA GLN A 235 5.77 -46.40 -3.90
C GLN A 235 6.75 -47.41 -3.29
#